data_d8d8c93b977e9f8490f656e98eeabde3
#
_entry.id   d8d8c93b977e9f8490f656e98eeabde3
#
_cell.length_a   1.000
_cell.length_b   1.000
_cell.length_c   1.000
_cell.angle_alpha   90.00
_cell.angle_beta   90.00
_cell.angle_gamma   90.00
#
_symmetry.space_group_name_H-M   'P 1'
#
loop_
_entity.id
_entity.type
_entity.pdbx_description
1 polymer ?
#
loop_
_entity_poly.entity_id
_entity_poly.type
_entity_poly.pdbx_seq_one_letter_code
_entity_poly.pdbx_strand_id
1 'polypeptide(L)'
;MDIDLKKRILAFDDLGILFHENFIEKNDKTFPEWDSILDIKLKEAKSFNSWFTYENLKLSLKNWSNQLKKENLKNWISSYNINNDNNKTIAIIMAGNIPIVG
;
A
#
# COMPACT_ATOMS: atom_id res chain seq x y z
N MET A 1 19.90 -7.31 -8.72
CA MET A 1 19.05 -6.87 -7.62
C MET A 1 19.17 -7.87 -6.48
N ASP A 2 19.34 -7.35 -5.28
CA ASP A 2 19.41 -8.11 -4.05
C ASP A 2 18.13 -8.91 -3.79
N ILE A 3 18.24 -10.09 -3.20
CA ILE A 3 17.09 -10.98 -2.95
C ILE A 3 16.10 -10.37 -1.94
N ASP A 4 16.60 -9.65 -0.92
CA ASP A 4 15.75 -9.01 0.06
C ASP A 4 14.99 -7.83 -0.54
N LEU A 5 15.63 -7.08 -1.43
CA LEU A 5 14.97 -6.00 -2.16
C LEU A 5 13.87 -6.55 -3.08
N LYS A 6 14.12 -7.68 -3.75
CA LYS A 6 13.11 -8.37 -4.55
C LYS A 6 11.89 -8.78 -3.70
N LYS A 7 12.12 -9.34 -2.53
CA LYS A 7 11.05 -9.74 -1.61
C LYS A 7 10.22 -8.55 -1.15
N ARG A 8 10.86 -7.41 -0.86
CA ARG A 8 10.17 -6.18 -0.48
C ARG A 8 9.31 -5.64 -1.61
N ILE A 9 9.82 -5.64 -2.84
CA ILE A 9 9.06 -5.24 -4.02
C ILE A 9 7.83 -6.12 -4.20
N LEU A 10 7.97 -7.43 -4.07
CA LEU A 10 6.85 -8.36 -4.19
C LEU A 10 5.82 -8.16 -3.08
N ALA A 11 6.26 -7.88 -1.85
CA ALA A 11 5.35 -7.57 -0.75
C ALA A 11 4.52 -6.31 -1.01
N PHE A 12 5.14 -5.27 -1.54
CA PHE A 12 4.41 -4.04 -1.93
C PHE A 12 3.52 -4.25 -3.15
N ASP A 13 3.91 -5.08 -4.09
CA ASP A 13 3.07 -5.48 -5.22
C ASP A 13 1.82 -6.23 -4.73
N ASP A 14 1.97 -7.15 -3.80
CA ASP A 14 0.87 -7.86 -3.16
C ASP A 14 -0.09 -6.89 -2.43
N LEU A 15 0.47 -5.91 -1.73
CA LEU A 15 -0.33 -4.86 -1.09
C LEU A 15 -1.13 -4.06 -2.12
N GLY A 16 -0.52 -3.72 -3.25
CA GLY A 16 -1.20 -3.06 -4.36
C GLY A 16 -2.32 -3.90 -4.95
N ILE A 17 -2.14 -5.21 -5.06
CA ILE A 17 -3.17 -6.15 -5.51
C ILE A 17 -4.34 -6.17 -4.53
N LEU A 18 -4.06 -6.23 -3.22
CA LEU A 18 -5.08 -6.16 -2.18
C LEU A 18 -5.92 -4.89 -2.30
N PHE A 19 -5.28 -3.74 -2.46
CA PHE A 19 -5.97 -2.46 -2.64
C PHE A 19 -6.83 -2.44 -3.91
N HIS A 20 -6.28 -2.92 -5.01
CA HIS A 20 -7.00 -2.97 -6.29
C HIS A 20 -8.23 -3.86 -6.20
N GLU A 21 -8.11 -5.07 -5.67
CA GLU A 21 -9.20 -6.03 -5.59
C GLU A 21 -10.31 -5.59 -4.62
N ASN A 22 -10.02 -4.72 -3.67
CA ASN A 22 -11.03 -4.14 -2.78
C ASN A 22 -12.03 -3.24 -3.52
N PHE A 23 -11.65 -2.66 -4.69
CA PHE A 23 -12.54 -1.82 -5.50
C PHE A 23 -13.51 -2.60 -6.37
N ILE A 24 -13.13 -3.82 -6.75
CA ILE A 24 -13.88 -4.62 -7.71
C ILE A 24 -14.67 -5.68 -6.98
N GLU A 25 -15.90 -5.91 -7.43
CA GLU A 25 -16.66 -7.09 -7.03
C GLU A 25 -16.09 -8.29 -7.77
N LYS A 26 -15.30 -9.06 -7.04
CA LYS A 26 -14.64 -10.24 -7.56
C LYS A 26 -14.86 -11.39 -6.58
N ASN A 27 -15.37 -12.52 -7.08
CA ASN A 27 -15.62 -13.71 -6.26
C ASN A 27 -14.33 -14.46 -5.92
N ASP A 28 -13.26 -14.22 -6.67
CA ASP A 28 -12.01 -14.94 -6.62
C ASP A 28 -10.86 -13.96 -6.29
N LYS A 29 -10.84 -13.49 -5.05
CA LYS A 29 -9.82 -12.56 -4.56
C LYS A 29 -8.55 -13.30 -4.18
N THR A 30 -7.40 -12.66 -4.45
CA THR A 30 -6.08 -13.18 -4.09
C THR A 30 -5.89 -13.27 -2.57
N PHE A 31 -6.38 -12.25 -1.84
CA PHE A 31 -6.26 -12.16 -0.38
C PHE A 31 -7.62 -11.92 0.28
N PRO A 32 -8.54 -12.89 0.27
CA PRO A 32 -9.92 -12.65 0.72
C PRO A 32 -10.05 -12.28 2.20
N GLU A 33 -9.23 -12.86 3.07
CA GLU A 33 -9.25 -12.55 4.50
C GLU A 33 -8.77 -11.12 4.77
N TRP A 34 -7.67 -10.72 4.12
CA TRP A 34 -7.14 -9.37 4.23
C TRP A 34 -8.08 -8.33 3.62
N ASP A 35 -8.74 -8.67 2.53
CA ASP A 35 -9.74 -7.81 1.92
C ASP A 35 -10.91 -7.53 2.86
N SER A 36 -11.40 -8.54 3.54
CA SER A 36 -12.47 -8.38 4.54
C SER A 36 -12.05 -7.48 5.71
N ILE A 37 -10.85 -7.68 6.23
CA ILE A 37 -10.30 -6.85 7.32
C ILE A 37 -10.13 -5.41 6.84
N LEU A 38 -9.57 -5.20 5.66
CA LEU A 38 -9.39 -3.89 5.06
C LEU A 38 -10.72 -3.16 4.91
N ASP A 39 -11.74 -3.82 4.37
CA ASP A 39 -13.05 -3.21 4.16
C ASP A 39 -13.70 -2.75 5.47
N ILE A 40 -13.61 -3.55 6.51
CA ILE A 40 -14.07 -3.18 7.85
C ILE A 40 -13.34 -1.92 8.34
N LYS A 41 -12.03 -1.88 8.24
CA LYS A 41 -11.22 -0.75 8.68
C LYS A 41 -11.50 0.52 7.88
N LEU A 42 -11.72 0.40 6.59
CA LEU A 42 -12.11 1.54 5.75
C LEU A 42 -13.44 2.15 6.17
N LYS A 43 -14.41 1.32 6.55
CA LYS A 43 -15.72 1.76 7.01
C LYS A 43 -15.67 2.38 8.40
N GLU A 44 -14.80 1.90 9.28
CA GLU A 44 -14.64 2.40 10.64
C GLU A 44 -13.83 3.71 10.73
N ALA A 45 -12.98 3.99 9.74
CA ALA A 45 -11.99 5.07 9.83
C ALA A 45 -12.60 6.44 10.08
N LYS A 46 -13.77 6.74 9.56
CA LYS A 46 -14.48 8.00 9.75
C LYS A 46 -14.81 8.28 11.23
N SER A 47 -15.01 7.25 12.05
CA SER A 47 -15.28 7.41 13.48
C SER A 47 -14.05 7.87 14.26
N PHE A 48 -12.85 7.66 13.73
CA PHE A 48 -11.59 8.12 14.34
C PHE A 48 -11.16 9.48 13.81
N ASN A 49 -11.39 9.74 12.52
CA ASN A 49 -11.14 11.03 11.88
C ASN A 49 -12.20 11.25 10.80
N SER A 50 -13.01 12.30 10.99
CA SER A 50 -14.15 12.60 10.10
C SER A 50 -13.74 12.93 8.65
N TRP A 51 -12.48 13.27 8.40
CA TRP A 51 -11.96 13.50 7.06
C TRP A 51 -11.69 12.19 6.30
N PHE A 52 -11.58 11.08 7.03
CA PHE A 52 -11.35 9.76 6.45
C PHE A 52 -12.67 9.10 6.04
N THR A 53 -13.35 9.72 5.08
CA THR A 53 -14.55 9.12 4.51
C THR A 53 -14.20 7.86 3.73
N TYR A 54 -15.14 6.94 3.62
CA TYR A 54 -14.96 5.71 2.85
C TYR A 54 -14.56 6.02 1.41
N GLU A 55 -15.21 7.01 0.77
CA GLU A 55 -14.92 7.42 -0.59
C GLU A 55 -13.51 7.98 -0.76
N ASN A 56 -13.08 8.84 0.15
CA ASN A 56 -11.73 9.43 0.12
C ASN A 56 -10.65 8.36 0.31
N LEU A 57 -10.87 7.44 1.23
CA LEU A 57 -9.93 6.33 1.45
C LEU A 57 -9.87 5.40 0.23
N LYS A 58 -11.00 5.07 -0.37
CA LYS A 58 -11.05 4.26 -1.59
C LYS A 58 -10.29 4.93 -2.74
N LEU A 59 -10.47 6.22 -2.92
CA LEU A 59 -9.73 6.97 -3.94
C LEU A 59 -8.21 6.92 -3.70
N SER A 60 -7.79 7.09 -2.45
CA SER A 60 -6.38 7.00 -2.06
C SER A 60 -5.81 5.60 -2.35
N LEU A 61 -6.53 4.55 -1.96
CA LEU A 61 -6.11 3.17 -2.23
C LEU A 61 -6.03 2.87 -3.73
N LYS A 62 -6.97 3.40 -4.52
CA LYS A 62 -6.94 3.25 -5.97
C LYS A 62 -5.65 3.84 -6.56
N ASN A 63 -5.29 5.04 -6.14
CA ASN A 63 -4.06 5.69 -6.60
C ASN A 63 -2.82 4.88 -6.20
N TRP A 64 -2.76 4.41 -4.97
CA TRP A 64 -1.66 3.58 -4.48
C TRP A 64 -1.60 2.22 -5.18
N SER A 65 -2.72 1.60 -5.49
CA SER A 65 -2.74 0.32 -6.21
C SER A 65 -2.03 0.41 -7.57
N ASN A 66 -2.10 1.56 -8.22
CA ASN A 66 -1.37 1.80 -9.47
C ASN A 66 0.12 2.03 -9.25
N GLN A 67 0.49 2.81 -8.23
CA GLN A 67 1.90 3.13 -7.95
C GLN A 67 2.68 1.95 -7.39
N LEU A 68 2.04 1.07 -6.64
CA LEU A 68 2.68 -0.10 -6.01
C LEU A 68 2.90 -1.28 -6.96
N LYS A 69 2.53 -1.17 -8.22
CA LYS A 69 2.82 -2.21 -9.20
C LYS A 69 4.32 -2.47 -9.30
N LYS A 70 4.68 -3.73 -9.33
CA LYS A 70 6.07 -4.20 -9.39
C LYS A 70 6.91 -3.45 -10.43
N GLU A 71 6.37 -3.24 -11.62
CA GLU A 71 7.05 -2.54 -12.70
C GLU A 71 7.35 -1.08 -12.33
N ASN A 72 6.40 -0.40 -11.72
CA ASN A 72 6.57 0.99 -11.29
C ASN A 72 7.60 1.11 -10.16
N LEU A 73 7.58 0.19 -9.21
CA LEU A 73 8.56 0.13 -8.12
C LEU A 73 9.97 -0.12 -8.65
N LYS A 74 10.12 -1.05 -9.56
CA LYS A 74 11.42 -1.34 -10.21
C LYS A 74 11.96 -0.13 -10.98
N ASN A 75 11.10 0.56 -11.73
CA ASN A 75 11.48 1.76 -12.45
C ASN A 75 11.92 2.87 -11.50
N TRP A 76 11.18 3.08 -10.42
CA TRP A 76 11.51 4.10 -9.43
C TRP A 76 12.87 3.86 -8.78
N ILE A 77 13.17 2.64 -8.36
CA ILE A 77 14.43 2.33 -7.68
C ILE A 77 15.61 2.14 -8.63
N SER A 78 15.39 2.03 -9.94
CA SER A 78 16.44 1.75 -10.92
C SER A 78 17.54 2.81 -10.98
N SER A 79 17.22 4.06 -10.61
CA SER A 79 18.17 5.16 -10.57
C SER A 79 18.96 5.26 -9.26
N TYR A 80 18.66 4.42 -8.28
CA TYR A 80 19.31 4.41 -6.97
C TYR A 80 20.21 3.18 -6.81
N ASN A 81 21.36 3.39 -6.18
CA ASN A 81 22.25 2.29 -5.78
C ASN A 81 21.86 1.81 -4.36
N ILE A 82 20.99 0.82 -4.31
CA ILE A 82 20.46 0.28 -3.05
C ILE A 82 21.24 -0.98 -2.69
N ASN A 83 21.87 -0.98 -1.51
CA ASN A 83 22.55 -2.15 -0.96
C ASN A 83 22.09 -2.41 0.48
N ASN A 84 22.37 -3.60 1.01
CA ASN A 84 21.98 -4.03 2.35
C ASN A 84 23.02 -3.75 3.43
N ASP A 85 24.13 -3.05 3.11
CA ASP A 85 25.24 -2.86 4.02
C ASP A 85 25.00 -1.75 5.05
N ASN A 86 23.87 -1.06 4.97
CA ASN A 86 23.55 0.07 5.85
C ASN A 86 22.53 -0.34 6.92
N ASN A 87 23.01 -0.48 8.15
CA ASN A 87 22.16 -0.64 9.34
C ASN A 87 21.72 0.74 9.87
N LYS A 88 20.83 1.41 9.14
CA LYS A 88 20.30 2.71 9.57
C LYS A 88 18.90 2.55 10.13
N THR A 89 18.64 3.21 11.24
CA THR A 89 17.30 3.35 11.80
C THR A 89 16.71 4.69 11.34
N ILE A 90 15.53 4.66 10.78
CA ILE A 90 14.83 5.84 10.28
C ILE A 90 13.53 5.98 11.04
N ALA A 91 13.24 7.17 11.54
CA ALA A 91 11.95 7.52 12.13
C ALA A 91 11.16 8.36 11.12
N ILE A 92 9.88 8.03 10.95
CA ILE A 92 8.97 8.75 10.06
C ILE A 92 7.84 9.32 10.92
N ILE A 93 7.62 10.64 10.85
CA ILE A 93 6.49 11.30 11.48
C ILE A 93 5.51 11.68 10.37
N MET A 94 4.38 10.99 10.35
CA MET A 94 3.37 11.16 9.28
C MET A 94 2.29 12.16 9.69
N ALA A 95 1.70 12.84 8.70
CA ALA A 95 0.54 13.67 8.91
C ALA A 95 -0.69 12.82 9.27
N GLY A 96 -1.31 13.10 10.42
CA GLY A 96 -2.46 12.32 10.90
C GLY A 96 -3.80 12.64 10.23
N ASN A 97 -3.83 13.64 9.34
CA ASN A 97 -5.05 14.10 8.68
C ASN A 97 -5.08 13.84 7.16
N ILE A 98 -4.09 13.13 6.65
CA ILE A 98 -3.99 12.75 5.23
C ILE A 98 -3.97 11.23 5.16
N PRO A 99 -4.91 10.58 4.46
CA PRO A 99 -4.93 9.13 4.38
C PRO A 99 -3.77 8.61 3.52
N ILE A 100 -3.05 7.69 4.09
CA ILE A 100 -1.99 6.91 3.42
C ILE A 100 -0.97 7.79 2.70
N VAL A 101 -0.19 8.50 3.49
CA VAL A 101 0.96 9.30 3.04
C VAL A 101 2.20 8.83 3.79
N GLY A 102 3.29 8.60 3.04
CA GLY A 102 4.54 8.19 3.66
C GLY A 102 5.72 8.24 2.74
#